data_abdc29f5857ad2d88f840a2431335529
#
_entry.id   abdc29f5857ad2d88f840a2431335529
#
_cell.length_a   1.000
_cell.length_b   1.000
_cell.length_c   1.000
_cell.angle_alpha   90.00
_cell.angle_beta   90.00
_cell.angle_gamma   90.00
#
_symmetry.space_group_name_H-M   'P 1'
#
loop_
_entity.id
_entity.type
_entity.pdbx_description
1 polymer ?
#
loop_
_entity_poly.entity_id
_entity_poly.type
_entity_poly.pdbx_seq_one_letter_code
_entity_poly.pdbx_strand_id
1 'polypeptide(L)'
;MNERFLQLSDVAEILNISSSQTYALVRSGELPAIKIGGRGQWRVERSELEAYIQRAYEQTRAFVLANPLGRGETLPDEEFPGLRG
;
A
#
# COMPACT_ATOMS: atom_id res chain seq x y z
N MET A 1 12.45 -18.23 -4.06
CA MET A 1 11.57 -18.31 -5.22
C MET A 1 10.44 -17.33 -5.11
N ASN A 2 10.16 -16.62 -6.19
CA ASN A 2 9.12 -15.61 -6.19
C ASN A 2 7.76 -16.24 -6.41
N GLU A 3 6.84 -15.91 -5.56
CA GLU A 3 5.47 -16.34 -5.71
C GLU A 3 4.76 -15.38 -6.65
N ARG A 4 3.98 -15.94 -7.55
CA ARG A 4 3.23 -15.12 -8.46
C ARG A 4 2.06 -14.43 -7.76
N PHE A 5 1.42 -15.13 -6.84
CA PHE A 5 0.27 -14.62 -6.11
C PHE A 5 0.58 -14.52 -4.63
N LEU A 6 0.14 -13.43 -4.03
CA LEU A 6 0.39 -13.14 -2.62
C LEU A 6 -0.92 -13.13 -1.86
N GLN A 7 -0.85 -13.52 -0.60
CA GLN A 7 -1.96 -13.35 0.29
C GLN A 7 -2.02 -11.91 0.78
N LEU A 8 -3.18 -11.50 1.28
CA LEU A 8 -3.28 -10.14 1.79
C LEU A 8 -2.33 -9.90 2.95
N SER A 9 -2.06 -10.93 3.76
CA SER A 9 -1.10 -10.79 4.84
C SER A 9 0.30 -10.51 4.31
N ASP A 10 0.65 -11.12 3.19
CA ASP A 10 1.95 -10.86 2.57
C ASP A 10 2.03 -9.41 2.10
N VAL A 11 0.95 -8.93 1.49
CA VAL A 11 0.92 -7.56 1.00
C VAL A 11 1.03 -6.57 2.16
N ALA A 12 0.31 -6.85 3.25
CA ALA A 12 0.38 -6.00 4.42
C ALA A 12 1.80 -5.90 4.96
N GLU A 13 2.51 -7.03 4.97
CA GLU A 13 3.90 -7.04 5.40
C GLU A 13 4.80 -6.26 4.47
N ILE A 14 4.63 -6.47 3.17
CA ILE A 14 5.48 -5.81 2.19
C ILE A 14 5.29 -4.30 2.23
N LEU A 15 4.04 -3.86 2.33
CA LEU A 15 3.74 -2.43 2.38
C LEU A 15 3.85 -1.88 3.79
N ASN A 16 3.99 -2.75 4.79
CA ASN A 16 4.09 -2.37 6.19
C ASN A 16 2.88 -1.55 6.63
N ILE A 17 1.70 -2.07 6.33
CA ILE A 17 0.44 -1.46 6.72
C ILE A 17 -0.43 -2.52 7.40
N SER A 18 -1.53 -2.07 7.98
CA SER A 18 -2.41 -2.99 8.70
C SER A 18 -3.20 -3.86 7.74
N SER A 19 -3.75 -4.94 8.29
CA SER A 19 -4.63 -5.81 7.51
C SER A 19 -5.86 -5.04 7.02
N SER A 20 -6.40 -4.18 7.86
CA SER A 20 -7.57 -3.39 7.49
C SER A 20 -7.27 -2.47 6.32
N GLN A 21 -6.11 -1.83 6.35
CA GLN A 21 -5.72 -0.95 5.25
C GLN A 21 -5.53 -1.74 3.96
N THR A 22 -4.92 -2.92 4.07
CA THR A 22 -4.72 -3.76 2.90
C THR A 22 -6.06 -4.17 2.30
N TYR A 23 -6.98 -4.58 3.15
CA TYR A 23 -8.30 -4.98 2.68
C TYR A 23 -9.02 -3.81 2.03
N ALA A 24 -8.88 -2.62 2.60
CA ALA A 24 -9.50 -1.43 2.02
C ALA A 24 -8.95 -1.12 0.63
N LEU A 25 -7.65 -1.29 0.44
CA LEU A 25 -7.04 -1.07 -0.87
C LEU A 25 -7.61 -2.02 -1.91
N VAL A 26 -7.80 -3.26 -1.52
CA VAL A 26 -8.33 -4.28 -2.42
C VAL A 26 -9.80 -4.01 -2.72
N ARG A 27 -10.56 -3.68 -1.68
CA ARG A 27 -12.00 -3.46 -1.87
C ARG A 27 -12.29 -2.19 -2.67
N SER A 28 -11.43 -1.20 -2.58
CA SER A 28 -11.62 0.04 -3.35
C SER A 28 -11.18 -0.11 -4.80
N GLY A 29 -10.44 -1.18 -5.10
CA GLY A 29 -9.92 -1.36 -6.44
C GLY A 29 -8.59 -0.68 -6.68
N GLU A 30 -8.08 0.03 -5.70
CA GLU A 30 -6.78 0.68 -5.87
C GLU A 30 -5.68 -0.36 -6.07
N LEU A 31 -5.81 -1.50 -5.40
CA LEU A 31 -4.89 -2.60 -5.57
C LEU A 31 -5.67 -3.76 -6.15
N PRO A 32 -5.51 -4.03 -7.45
CA PRO A 32 -6.27 -5.12 -8.08
C PRO A 32 -5.94 -6.47 -7.45
N ALA A 33 -6.97 -7.24 -7.22
CA ALA A 33 -6.83 -8.55 -6.60
C ALA A 33 -7.94 -9.44 -7.13
N ILE A 34 -7.78 -10.74 -6.89
CA ILE A 34 -8.79 -11.70 -7.32
C ILE A 34 -9.25 -12.53 -6.12
N LYS A 35 -10.46 -12.99 -6.21
CA LYS A 35 -11.01 -13.93 -5.23
C LYS A 35 -10.94 -15.32 -5.83
N ILE A 36 -10.43 -16.25 -5.05
CA ILE A 36 -10.28 -17.62 -5.51
C ILE A 36 -11.17 -18.52 -4.68
N GLY A 37 -11.98 -19.31 -5.35
CA GLY A 37 -12.82 -20.28 -4.70
C GLY A 37 -14.04 -19.68 -4.06
N GLY A 38 -14.91 -20.55 -3.55
CA GLY A 38 -16.18 -20.12 -3.00
C GLY A 38 -16.06 -19.41 -1.67
N ARG A 39 -14.92 -19.53 -1.02
CA ARG A 39 -14.73 -18.92 0.30
C ARG A 39 -14.17 -17.52 0.21
N GLY A 40 -13.94 -17.03 -1.00
CA GLY A 40 -13.50 -15.68 -1.15
C GLY A 40 -12.09 -15.41 -0.67
N GLN A 41 -11.18 -16.31 -0.95
CA GLN A 41 -9.79 -16.09 -0.60
C GLN A 41 -9.19 -15.09 -1.57
N TRP A 42 -8.71 -13.99 -1.02
CA TRP A 42 -8.13 -12.93 -1.84
C TRP A 42 -6.67 -13.22 -2.15
N ARG A 43 -6.29 -12.93 -3.39
CA ARG A 43 -4.90 -13.05 -3.82
C ARG A 43 -4.54 -11.86 -4.67
N VAL A 44 -3.32 -11.36 -4.50
CA VAL A 44 -2.81 -10.23 -5.27
C VAL A 44 -1.66 -10.73 -6.12
N GLU A 45 -1.76 -10.50 -7.42
CA GLU A 45 -0.67 -10.87 -8.30
C GLU A 45 0.52 -9.97 -8.03
N ARG A 46 1.71 -10.55 -7.97
CA ARG A 46 2.90 -9.78 -7.63
C ARG A 46 3.09 -8.59 -8.57
N SER A 47 2.81 -8.79 -9.86
CA SER A 47 2.96 -7.71 -10.83
C SER A 47 2.01 -6.56 -10.55
N GLU A 48 0.82 -6.86 -10.03
CA GLU A 48 -0.12 -5.80 -9.68
C GLU A 48 0.34 -5.02 -8.46
N LEU A 49 0.96 -5.71 -7.51
CA LEU A 49 1.51 -5.02 -6.35
C LEU A 49 2.66 -4.10 -6.78
N GLU A 50 3.52 -4.59 -7.68
CA GLU A 50 4.60 -3.76 -8.17
C GLU A 50 4.06 -2.52 -8.89
N ALA A 51 3.04 -2.71 -9.71
CA ALA A 51 2.43 -1.59 -10.41
C ALA A 51 1.81 -0.58 -9.43
N TYR A 52 1.17 -1.10 -8.39
CA TYR A 52 0.60 -0.24 -7.37
C TYR A 52 1.69 0.60 -6.70
N ILE A 53 2.81 -0.03 -6.39
CA ILE A 53 3.91 0.68 -5.74
C ILE A 53 4.44 1.79 -6.65
N GLN A 54 4.56 1.51 -7.94
CA GLN A 54 5.03 2.53 -8.87
C GLN A 54 4.05 3.70 -8.95
N ARG A 55 2.75 3.41 -9.00
CA ARG A 55 1.76 4.48 -9.04
C ARG A 55 1.82 5.30 -7.76
N ALA A 56 2.05 4.65 -6.63
CA ALA A 56 2.13 5.35 -5.35
C ALA A 56 3.32 6.30 -5.32
N TYR A 57 4.44 5.87 -5.89
CA TYR A 57 5.60 6.75 -5.98
C TYR A 57 5.30 7.98 -6.82
N GLU A 58 4.63 7.78 -7.94
CA GLU A 58 4.33 8.91 -8.83
C GLU A 58 3.35 9.87 -8.20
N GLN A 59 2.32 9.33 -7.54
CA GLN A 59 1.34 10.18 -6.87
C GLN A 59 1.97 10.96 -5.73
N THR A 60 2.85 10.30 -5.00
CA THR A 60 3.52 10.96 -3.88
C THR A 60 4.46 12.05 -4.39
N ARG A 61 5.16 11.79 -5.47
CA ARG A 61 6.03 12.81 -6.04
C ARG A 61 5.23 14.04 -6.43
N ALA A 62 4.10 13.84 -7.08
CA ALA A 62 3.25 14.96 -7.46
C ALA A 62 2.76 15.72 -6.24
N PHE A 63 2.38 14.99 -5.20
CA PHE A 63 1.92 15.62 -3.97
C PHE A 63 3.02 16.45 -3.32
N VAL A 64 4.23 15.89 -3.27
CA VAL A 64 5.36 16.59 -2.64
C VAL A 64 5.69 17.88 -3.39
N LEU A 65 5.64 17.82 -4.71
CA LEU A 65 5.93 19.01 -5.50
C LEU A 65 4.86 20.09 -5.33
N ALA A 66 3.61 19.67 -5.17
CA ALA A 66 2.51 20.61 -5.04
C ALA A 66 2.36 21.15 -3.63
N ASN A 67 2.89 20.46 -2.64
CA ASN A 67 2.70 20.80 -1.23
C ASN A 67 4.02 20.85 -0.49
N PRO A 68 4.81 21.91 -0.68
CA PRO A 68 6.09 22.00 -0.01
C PRO A 68 5.93 22.02 1.50
N LEU A 69 6.85 21.37 2.16
CA LEU A 69 6.85 21.32 3.61
C LEU A 69 6.99 22.73 4.18
N GLY A 70 6.32 22.99 5.28
CA GLY A 70 6.39 24.27 5.91
C GLY A 70 5.17 25.12 5.70
N ARG A 71 4.20 24.59 4.97
CA ARG A 71 2.96 25.29 4.71
C ARG A 71 1.84 24.81 5.62
N GLY A 72 2.18 24.50 6.86
CA GLY A 72 1.21 24.04 7.80
C GLY A 72 1.13 22.54 7.91
N GLU A 73 1.95 21.86 7.17
CA GLU A 73 1.97 20.40 7.17
C GLU A 73 2.76 19.89 8.36
N THR A 74 2.26 18.86 9.03
CA THR A 74 2.95 18.25 10.15
C THR A 74 3.48 16.89 9.76
N LEU A 75 4.55 16.47 10.42
CA LEU A 75 5.15 15.17 10.17
C LEU A 75 4.29 14.08 10.79
N PRO A 76 4.01 13.01 10.03
CA PRO A 76 3.24 11.89 10.59
C PRO A 76 4.11 11.10 11.56
N ASP A 77 3.62 10.95 12.78
CA ASP A 77 4.39 10.27 13.83
C ASP A 77 4.71 8.84 13.45
N GLU A 78 3.76 8.15 12.86
CA GLU A 78 3.97 6.74 12.56
C GLU A 78 5.03 6.51 11.50
N GLU A 79 5.29 7.50 10.67
CA GLU A 79 6.29 7.34 9.63
C GLU A 79 7.67 7.77 10.07
N PHE A 80 7.74 8.45 11.19
CA PHE A 80 9.01 8.93 11.72
C PHE A 80 9.10 8.66 13.22
N PRO A 81 8.97 7.41 13.62
CA PRO A 81 8.94 7.11 15.05
C PRO A 81 10.22 7.52 15.76
N GLY A 82 11.34 7.56 15.06
CA GLY A 82 12.58 7.97 15.67
C GLY A 82 12.62 9.43 16.07
N LEU A 83 11.73 10.23 15.54
CA LEU A 83 11.68 11.66 15.84
C LEU A 83 10.87 11.98 17.09
N ARG A 84 10.25 10.99 17.66
CA ARG A 84 9.39 11.22 18.82
C ARG A 84 10.14 11.30 20.12
N GLY A 85 11.37 11.00 20.07
CA GLY A 85 12.25 11.17 21.17
C GLY A 85 11.94 10.36 22.41
#